data_6866fc49c9cae100cf1f0f8c92ab44e4
#
_entry.id   6866fc49c9cae100cf1f0f8c92ab44e4
#
_cell.length_a   1.000
_cell.length_b   1.000
_cell.length_c   1.000
_cell.angle_alpha   90.00
_cell.angle_beta   90.00
_cell.angle_gamma   90.00
#
_symmetry.space_group_name_H-M   'P 1'
#
loop_
_entity.id
_entity.type
_entity.pdbx_description
1 polymer ?
#
loop_
_entity_poly.entity_id
_entity_poly.type
_entity_poly.pdbx_seq_one_letter_code
_entity_poly.pdbx_strand_id
1 'polypeptide(L)'
;MKKLLYIFSLALLLAGCNSVKKNQRLLAQGNYEQAIELAVKKLQKNTSYKKKDGHITVLEKAFQKNVAKDTRRISFLEKQGNASGAKEIYYTYQNLAYIQDKIRPLLPIYSNTLKRDAEFTLKDYSSKILDAKKAYIAYLYDEAGLYMQYQTRKDYRTAYNIYCELEDVQPNYKDVSLKKENARFYGTDFVLIDLKNSTNQIIPASLEQELLSINTYGLDKFWTQYHTQQDSAIDYMYGVTLHFKEITIAPEKLNEIQQRRSKRIKDGWEYVYDSNGNVAKDSLGNDIKKDKYLTISARVMMITQSKSAAVQAEVVYTNMKKNTEVNRLPIASVFVFENVFAKYTGDKRALTTQDKRFLQHNFIDFPSNEQMVYDTGEDLKSRLKEIIKNNDL
;
A
#
# COMPACT_ATOMS: atom_id res chain seq x y z
N MET A 1 40.64 39.01 11.12
CA MET A 1 40.11 37.92 11.96
C MET A 1 39.44 38.42 13.25
N LYS A 2 39.95 39.36 14.00
CA LYS A 2 39.32 39.87 15.25
C LYS A 2 37.93 40.52 15.03
N LYS A 3 37.67 41.23 13.93
CA LYS A 3 36.37 41.86 13.64
C LYS A 3 35.27 40.83 13.28
N LEU A 4 35.63 39.71 12.65
CA LEU A 4 34.67 38.59 12.35
C LEU A 4 34.23 37.87 13.63
N LEU A 5 35.14 37.75 14.62
CA LEU A 5 34.83 37.12 15.92
C LEU A 5 33.83 37.96 16.72
N TYR A 6 33.90 39.29 16.65
CA TYR A 6 32.94 40.19 17.33
C TYR A 6 31.55 40.16 16.71
N ILE A 7 31.44 40.01 15.36
CA ILE A 7 30.15 39.90 14.67
C ILE A 7 29.47 38.55 15.00
N PHE A 8 30.24 37.46 15.08
CA PHE A 8 29.74 36.17 15.46
C PHE A 8 29.29 36.10 16.93
N SER A 9 30.01 36.78 17.84
CA SER A 9 29.66 36.93 19.25
C SER A 9 28.39 37.76 19.45
N LEU A 10 28.16 38.81 18.65
CA LEU A 10 27.00 39.67 18.71
C LEU A 10 25.72 38.95 18.15
N ALA A 11 25.88 38.13 17.12
CA ALA A 11 24.80 37.32 16.56
C ALA A 11 24.29 36.22 17.54
N LEU A 12 25.18 35.64 18.35
CA LEU A 12 24.85 34.70 19.43
C LEU A 12 24.05 35.35 20.57
N LEU A 13 24.26 36.64 20.83
CA LEU A 13 23.50 37.37 21.85
C LEU A 13 22.07 37.68 21.43
N LEU A 14 21.80 37.87 20.12
CA LEU A 14 20.46 38.12 19.59
C LEU A 14 19.56 36.85 19.55
N ALA A 15 20.14 35.66 19.38
CA ALA A 15 19.40 34.41 19.36
C ALA A 15 18.79 34.05 20.73
N GLY A 16 19.39 34.53 21.84
CA GLY A 16 18.88 34.24 23.19
C GLY A 16 17.65 35.07 23.61
N CYS A 17 17.54 36.31 23.16
CA CYS A 17 16.37 37.16 23.41
C CYS A 17 15.14 36.67 22.63
N ASN A 18 15.30 35.96 21.53
CA ASN A 18 14.21 35.48 20.69
C ASN A 18 13.43 34.33 21.35
N SER A 19 14.11 33.46 22.11
CA SER A 19 13.44 32.30 22.76
C SER A 19 12.57 32.69 23.96
N VAL A 20 13.01 33.65 24.77
CA VAL A 20 12.20 34.18 25.91
C VAL A 20 11.01 34.97 25.37
N LYS A 21 11.21 35.84 24.37
CA LYS A 21 10.12 36.58 23.72
C LYS A 21 9.08 35.61 23.09
N LYS A 22 9.57 34.53 22.45
CA LYS A 22 8.68 33.49 21.91
C LYS A 22 7.83 32.84 23.02
N ASN A 23 8.48 32.54 24.15
CA ASN A 23 7.80 31.90 25.29
C ASN A 23 6.77 32.85 25.93
N GLN A 24 7.11 34.13 26.09
CA GLN A 24 6.18 35.15 26.55
C GLN A 24 4.98 35.32 25.61
N ARG A 25 5.20 35.24 24.30
CA ARG A 25 4.11 35.28 23.31
C ARG A 25 3.15 34.10 23.47
N LEU A 26 3.67 32.86 23.63
CA LEU A 26 2.84 31.69 23.90
C LEU A 26 1.99 31.86 25.15
N LEU A 27 2.58 32.37 26.24
CA LEU A 27 1.86 32.69 27.48
C LEU A 27 0.74 33.72 27.25
N ALA A 28 1.04 34.81 26.51
CA ALA A 28 0.08 35.87 26.20
C ALA A 28 -1.07 35.39 25.31
N GLN A 29 -0.81 34.45 24.43
CA GLN A 29 -1.81 33.83 23.54
C GLN A 29 -2.65 32.73 24.20
N GLY A 30 -2.41 32.42 25.50
CA GLY A 30 -3.11 31.35 26.19
C GLY A 30 -2.63 29.94 25.89
N ASN A 31 -1.54 29.80 25.12
CA ASN A 31 -0.92 28.50 24.79
C ASN A 31 0.00 28.05 25.95
N TYR A 32 -0.61 27.80 27.11
CA TYR A 32 0.11 27.59 28.36
C TYR A 32 0.96 26.31 28.35
N GLU A 33 0.45 25.21 27.82
CA GLU A 33 1.20 23.95 27.72
C GLU A 33 2.47 24.11 26.88
N GLN A 34 2.37 24.70 25.69
CA GLN A 34 3.52 24.95 24.84
C GLN A 34 4.52 25.93 25.50
N ALA A 35 4.03 26.90 26.28
CA ALA A 35 4.89 27.80 27.04
C ALA A 35 5.64 27.04 28.15
N ILE A 36 4.98 26.11 28.84
CA ILE A 36 5.58 25.24 29.86
C ILE A 36 6.64 24.34 29.21
N GLU A 37 6.30 23.63 28.15
CA GLU A 37 7.24 22.73 27.44
C GLU A 37 8.50 23.48 26.96
N LEU A 38 8.32 24.63 26.34
CA LEU A 38 9.44 25.45 25.89
C LEU A 38 10.30 25.91 27.06
N ALA A 39 9.69 26.35 28.16
CA ALA A 39 10.43 26.78 29.36
C ALA A 39 11.21 25.61 29.97
N VAL A 40 10.56 24.47 30.23
CA VAL A 40 11.20 23.26 30.77
C VAL A 40 12.39 22.83 29.89
N LYS A 41 12.20 22.71 28.57
CA LYS A 41 13.28 22.37 27.63
C LYS A 41 14.48 23.34 27.68
N LYS A 42 14.23 24.64 27.91
CA LYS A 42 15.27 25.64 28.03
C LYS A 42 15.97 25.63 29.38
N LEU A 43 15.24 25.32 30.45
CA LEU A 43 15.77 25.21 31.79
C LEU A 43 16.63 23.95 32.01
N GLN A 44 16.28 22.85 31.33
CA GLN A 44 17.09 21.62 31.35
C GLN A 44 18.42 21.73 30.61
N LYS A 45 18.54 22.66 29.62
CA LYS A 45 19.79 22.89 28.91
C LYS A 45 20.73 23.83 29.71
N ASN A 46 22.04 23.58 29.63
CA ASN A 46 23.06 24.38 30.30
C ASN A 46 23.24 25.75 29.62
N THR A 47 22.33 26.71 29.84
CA THR A 47 22.32 28.07 29.29
C THR A 47 22.64 29.11 30.35
N SER A 48 23.15 30.31 29.92
CA SER A 48 23.53 31.39 30.83
C SER A 48 22.38 31.79 31.76
N TYR A 49 22.72 32.14 32.99
CA TYR A 49 21.78 32.44 34.10
C TYR A 49 20.73 33.51 33.71
N LYS A 50 21.14 34.62 33.07
CA LYS A 50 20.20 35.68 32.62
C LYS A 50 19.15 35.22 31.62
N LYS A 51 19.49 34.24 30.75
CA LYS A 51 18.55 33.69 29.78
C LYS A 51 17.58 32.67 30.40
N LYS A 52 17.97 32.05 31.52
CA LYS A 52 17.11 31.16 32.28
C LYS A 52 15.99 31.88 33.00
N ASP A 53 16.29 33.03 33.60
CA ASP A 53 15.35 33.73 34.47
C ASP A 53 14.03 34.13 33.76
N GLY A 54 14.12 34.61 32.52
CA GLY A 54 12.90 34.87 31.74
C GLY A 54 12.05 33.63 31.41
N HIS A 55 12.67 32.45 31.37
CA HIS A 55 11.92 31.19 31.22
C HIS A 55 11.31 30.71 32.55
N ILE A 56 11.97 31.01 33.69
CA ILE A 56 11.45 30.69 35.03
C ILE A 56 10.15 31.44 35.30
N THR A 57 10.16 32.74 35.07
CA THR A 57 8.98 33.61 35.28
C THR A 57 7.80 33.23 34.37
N VAL A 58 8.11 32.85 33.11
CA VAL A 58 7.06 32.35 32.19
C VAL A 58 6.55 30.99 32.65
N LEU A 59 7.43 30.07 33.08
CA LEU A 59 7.04 28.73 33.54
C LEU A 59 6.08 28.82 34.72
N GLU A 60 6.40 29.62 35.76
CA GLU A 60 5.54 29.80 36.91
C GLU A 60 4.14 30.31 36.53
N LYS A 61 4.07 31.40 35.72
CA LYS A 61 2.83 32.01 35.28
C LYS A 61 2.03 31.07 34.37
N ALA A 62 2.70 30.37 33.44
CA ALA A 62 2.05 29.41 32.53
C ALA A 62 1.46 28.23 33.30
N PHE A 63 2.21 27.70 34.27
CA PHE A 63 1.74 26.59 35.13
C PHE A 63 0.47 27.00 35.91
N GLN A 64 0.50 28.14 36.62
CA GLN A 64 -0.64 28.63 37.37
C GLN A 64 -1.88 28.82 36.48
N LYS A 65 -1.71 29.44 35.32
CA LYS A 65 -2.81 29.66 34.38
C LYS A 65 -3.32 28.36 33.74
N ASN A 66 -2.44 27.41 33.44
CA ASN A 66 -2.83 26.11 32.91
C ASN A 66 -3.66 25.32 33.92
N VAL A 67 -3.17 25.20 35.18
CA VAL A 67 -3.90 24.52 36.26
C VAL A 67 -5.26 25.16 36.50
N ALA A 68 -5.33 26.51 36.49
CA ALA A 68 -6.61 27.21 36.68
C ALA A 68 -7.58 27.00 35.52
N LYS A 69 -7.08 26.97 34.27
CA LYS A 69 -7.86 26.70 33.06
C LYS A 69 -8.44 25.27 33.11
N ASP A 70 -7.55 24.28 33.30
CA ASP A 70 -7.91 22.87 33.26
C ASP A 70 -8.82 22.45 34.42
N THR A 71 -8.57 22.97 35.61
CA THR A 71 -9.46 22.72 36.77
C THR A 71 -10.86 23.33 36.54
N ARG A 72 -10.95 24.51 35.95
CA ARG A 72 -12.26 25.10 35.58
C ARG A 72 -12.95 24.26 34.50
N ARG A 73 -12.23 23.77 33.51
CA ARG A 73 -12.80 22.91 32.46
C ARG A 73 -13.33 21.60 33.02
N ILE A 74 -12.56 20.93 33.89
CA ILE A 74 -13.01 19.72 34.59
C ILE A 74 -14.28 19.99 35.37
N SER A 75 -14.28 21.03 36.23
CA SER A 75 -15.44 21.36 37.05
C SER A 75 -16.69 21.70 36.22
N PHE A 76 -16.51 22.28 35.06
CA PHE A 76 -17.60 22.53 34.12
C PHE A 76 -18.19 21.22 33.59
N LEU A 77 -17.34 20.29 33.13
CA LEU A 77 -17.76 18.98 32.61
C LEU A 77 -18.43 18.13 33.67
N GLU A 78 -17.87 18.13 34.89
CA GLU A 78 -18.46 17.44 36.04
C GLU A 78 -19.86 17.98 36.39
N LYS A 79 -20.06 19.32 36.35
CA LYS A 79 -21.36 19.94 36.57
C LYS A 79 -22.37 19.65 35.50
N GLN A 80 -21.92 19.50 34.22
CA GLN A 80 -22.82 19.10 33.15
C GLN A 80 -23.39 17.68 33.34
N GLY A 81 -22.68 16.81 34.06
CA GLY A 81 -23.11 15.44 34.32
C GLY A 81 -23.21 14.57 33.05
N ASN A 82 -22.69 15.04 31.92
CA ASN A 82 -22.73 14.28 30.68
C ASN A 82 -21.57 13.27 30.66
N ALA A 83 -21.90 11.99 30.53
CA ALA A 83 -20.93 10.92 30.44
C ALA A 83 -19.90 11.07 29.30
N SER A 84 -20.26 11.74 28.21
CA SER A 84 -19.36 12.03 27.08
C SER A 84 -18.16 12.92 27.47
N GLY A 85 -18.26 13.68 28.58
CA GLY A 85 -17.15 14.46 29.15
C GLY A 85 -16.06 13.63 29.84
N ALA A 86 -16.33 12.36 30.13
CA ALA A 86 -15.42 11.50 30.88
C ALA A 86 -14.03 11.35 30.22
N LYS A 87 -13.98 11.24 28.91
CA LYS A 87 -12.74 11.21 28.12
C LYS A 87 -11.87 12.44 28.38
N GLU A 88 -12.47 13.63 28.24
CA GLU A 88 -11.75 14.89 28.39
C GLU A 88 -11.28 15.06 29.84
N ILE A 89 -12.09 14.71 30.83
CA ILE A 89 -11.73 14.76 32.25
C ILE A 89 -10.53 13.87 32.56
N TYR A 90 -10.55 12.62 32.05
CA TYR A 90 -9.46 11.66 32.26
C TYR A 90 -8.13 12.18 31.69
N TYR A 91 -8.12 12.58 30.43
CA TYR A 91 -6.89 13.07 29.79
C TYR A 91 -6.43 14.42 30.35
N THR A 92 -7.34 15.27 30.81
CA THR A 92 -6.97 16.53 31.46
C THR A 92 -6.27 16.30 32.79
N TYR A 93 -6.74 15.37 33.62
CA TYR A 93 -6.06 15.02 34.87
C TYR A 93 -4.69 14.37 34.58
N GLN A 94 -4.58 13.50 33.58
CA GLN A 94 -3.28 12.94 33.20
C GLN A 94 -2.31 14.04 32.75
N ASN A 95 -2.78 14.99 31.95
CA ASN A 95 -1.95 16.11 31.48
C ASN A 95 -1.49 16.99 32.65
N LEU A 96 -2.36 17.27 33.61
CA LEU A 96 -1.98 18.02 34.83
C LEU A 96 -0.88 17.30 35.62
N ALA A 97 -0.96 15.99 35.78
CA ALA A 97 0.07 15.19 36.43
C ALA A 97 1.38 15.19 35.65
N TYR A 98 1.29 14.96 34.30
CA TYR A 98 2.45 14.97 33.42
C TYR A 98 3.22 16.29 33.44
N ILE A 99 2.53 17.42 33.41
CA ILE A 99 3.15 18.74 33.52
C ILE A 99 3.91 18.90 34.83
N GLN A 100 3.32 18.44 35.96
CA GLN A 100 4.01 18.50 37.24
C GLN A 100 5.27 17.64 37.28
N ASP A 101 5.21 16.42 36.73
CA ASP A 101 6.37 15.53 36.63
C ASP A 101 7.52 16.12 35.80
N LYS A 102 7.19 16.90 34.78
CA LYS A 102 8.21 17.67 33.99
C LYS A 102 8.85 18.81 34.78
N ILE A 103 8.12 19.42 35.69
CA ILE A 103 8.59 20.57 36.48
C ILE A 103 9.36 20.11 37.73
N ARG A 104 8.92 19.03 38.36
CA ARG A 104 9.45 18.51 39.65
C ARG A 104 10.99 18.39 39.68
N PRO A 105 11.67 17.86 38.64
CA PRO A 105 13.15 17.77 38.62
C PRO A 105 13.88 19.11 38.54
N LEU A 106 13.17 20.21 38.27
CA LEU A 106 13.75 21.55 38.18
C LEU A 106 13.73 22.28 39.55
N LEU A 107 12.98 21.75 40.53
CA LEU A 107 12.78 22.42 41.79
C LEU A 107 13.83 22.03 42.85
N PRO A 108 14.22 22.96 43.75
CA PRO A 108 13.84 24.38 43.79
C PRO A 108 14.56 25.19 42.68
N ILE A 109 13.90 26.24 42.13
CA ILE A 109 14.44 27.07 41.07
C ILE A 109 14.29 28.56 41.39
N TYR A 110 15.42 29.23 41.62
CA TYR A 110 15.47 30.65 42.00
C TYR A 110 15.34 31.57 40.79
N SER A 111 14.50 32.58 40.90
CA SER A 111 14.34 33.65 39.91
C SER A 111 14.89 34.96 40.43
N ASN A 112 15.84 35.54 39.73
CA ASN A 112 16.37 36.89 40.05
C ASN A 112 15.34 38.01 39.85
N THR A 113 14.47 37.85 38.85
CA THR A 113 13.38 38.78 38.58
C THR A 113 12.34 38.79 39.72
N LEU A 114 12.01 37.63 40.26
CA LEU A 114 11.07 37.51 41.37
C LEU A 114 11.73 37.70 42.73
N LYS A 115 13.06 37.62 42.81
CA LYS A 115 13.88 37.65 44.06
C LYS A 115 13.48 36.56 45.07
N ARG A 116 12.98 35.41 44.57
CA ARG A 116 12.56 34.23 45.34
C ARG A 116 12.58 33.00 44.46
N ASP A 117 12.45 31.86 45.05
CA ASP A 117 12.16 30.65 44.32
C ASP A 117 10.79 30.74 43.62
N ALA A 118 10.71 30.20 42.41
CA ALA A 118 9.45 30.12 41.68
C ALA A 118 8.49 29.12 42.38
N GLU A 119 7.24 29.50 42.49
CA GLU A 119 6.23 28.75 43.27
C GLU A 119 5.37 27.87 42.33
N PHE A 120 5.33 26.57 42.66
CA PHE A 120 4.52 25.59 41.97
C PHE A 120 3.68 24.79 42.99
N THR A 121 2.36 24.97 42.95
CA THR A 121 1.44 24.19 43.82
C THR A 121 1.24 22.82 43.17
N LEU A 122 2.10 21.87 43.55
CA LEU A 122 1.99 20.49 43.09
C LEU A 122 0.90 19.75 43.87
N LYS A 123 0.04 19.02 43.16
CA LYS A 123 -1.05 18.21 43.72
C LYS A 123 -0.91 16.77 43.30
N ASP A 124 -1.29 15.84 44.14
CA ASP A 124 -1.45 14.45 43.77
C ASP A 124 -2.79 14.26 43.05
N TYR A 125 -2.72 13.87 41.78
CA TYR A 125 -3.89 13.59 40.95
C TYR A 125 -4.17 12.09 40.80
N SER A 126 -3.44 11.19 41.47
CA SER A 126 -3.51 9.75 41.27
C SER A 126 -4.92 9.19 41.45
N SER A 127 -5.61 9.57 42.58
CA SER A 127 -7.00 9.15 42.80
C SER A 127 -7.96 9.71 41.75
N LYS A 128 -7.80 10.99 41.39
CA LYS A 128 -8.63 11.64 40.35
C LYS A 128 -8.48 11.03 38.97
N ILE A 129 -7.26 10.67 38.60
CA ILE A 129 -6.98 9.93 37.35
C ILE A 129 -7.66 8.57 37.38
N LEU A 130 -7.57 7.84 38.49
CA LEU A 130 -8.19 6.52 38.60
C LEU A 130 -9.73 6.60 38.54
N ASP A 131 -10.35 7.55 39.20
CA ASP A 131 -11.81 7.74 39.19
C ASP A 131 -12.29 8.17 37.80
N ALA A 132 -11.59 9.11 37.16
CA ALA A 132 -11.89 9.55 35.82
C ALA A 132 -11.68 8.43 34.78
N LYS A 133 -10.65 7.59 34.98
CA LYS A 133 -10.43 6.38 34.15
C LYS A 133 -11.60 5.42 34.23
N LYS A 134 -12.08 5.14 35.46
CA LYS A 134 -13.23 4.24 35.66
C LYS A 134 -14.50 4.78 34.99
N ALA A 135 -14.76 6.08 35.15
CA ALA A 135 -15.91 6.74 34.47
C ALA A 135 -15.80 6.68 32.95
N TYR A 136 -14.62 6.93 32.43
CA TYR A 136 -14.38 6.87 30.97
C TYR A 136 -14.56 5.45 30.39
N ILE A 137 -14.02 4.43 31.07
CA ILE A 137 -14.18 3.02 30.69
C ILE A 137 -15.66 2.62 30.72
N ALA A 138 -16.41 3.00 31.74
CA ALA A 138 -17.84 2.73 31.85
C ALA A 138 -18.61 3.40 30.69
N TYR A 139 -18.33 4.66 30.42
CA TYR A 139 -18.91 5.39 29.29
C TYR A 139 -18.65 4.69 27.94
N LEU A 140 -17.40 4.31 27.64
CA LEU A 140 -17.07 3.61 26.40
C LEU A 140 -17.80 2.28 26.26
N TYR A 141 -17.90 1.51 27.36
CA TYR A 141 -18.59 0.23 27.36
C TYR A 141 -20.09 0.37 27.08
N ASP A 142 -20.73 1.35 27.71
CA ASP A 142 -22.16 1.60 27.56
C ASP A 142 -22.47 2.20 26.17
N GLU A 143 -21.65 3.12 25.70
CA GLU A 143 -21.79 3.73 24.38
C GLU A 143 -21.64 2.71 23.25
N ALA A 144 -20.60 1.87 23.32
CA ALA A 144 -20.43 0.79 22.34
C ALA A 144 -21.62 -0.19 22.38
N GLY A 145 -22.11 -0.51 23.57
CA GLY A 145 -23.30 -1.34 23.75
C GLY A 145 -24.55 -0.74 23.12
N LEU A 146 -24.72 0.57 23.18
CA LEU A 146 -25.81 1.29 22.52
C LEU A 146 -25.72 1.17 20.99
N TYR A 147 -24.53 1.38 20.40
CA TYR A 147 -24.32 1.20 18.96
C TYR A 147 -24.59 -0.23 18.50
N MET A 148 -24.28 -1.25 19.32
CA MET A 148 -24.63 -2.64 19.02
C MET A 148 -26.15 -2.86 18.89
N GLN A 149 -26.98 -2.08 19.60
CA GLN A 149 -28.44 -2.20 19.58
C GLN A 149 -29.09 -1.63 18.31
N TYR A 150 -28.43 -0.69 17.62
CA TYR A 150 -28.96 -0.08 16.38
C TYR A 150 -28.94 -1.04 15.19
N GLN A 151 -28.15 -2.10 15.24
CA GLN A 151 -28.13 -3.22 14.29
C GLN A 151 -27.85 -2.80 12.82
N THR A 152 -27.24 -1.66 12.58
CA THR A 152 -26.73 -1.32 11.26
C THR A 152 -25.24 -1.60 11.13
N ARG A 153 -24.76 -1.89 9.92
CA ARG A 153 -23.32 -2.13 9.70
C ARG A 153 -22.44 -0.95 10.12
N LYS A 154 -22.91 0.24 9.86
CA LYS A 154 -22.22 1.46 10.29
C LYS A 154 -22.10 1.54 11.81
N ASP A 155 -23.17 1.20 12.51
CA ASP A 155 -23.18 1.24 13.97
C ASP A 155 -22.32 0.12 14.57
N TYR A 156 -22.34 -1.08 14.02
CA TYR A 156 -21.42 -2.14 14.41
C TYR A 156 -19.95 -1.73 14.24
N ARG A 157 -19.58 -1.06 13.13
CA ARG A 157 -18.23 -0.52 12.91
C ARG A 157 -17.89 0.57 13.91
N THR A 158 -18.85 1.41 14.28
CA THR A 158 -18.68 2.41 15.33
C THR A 158 -18.45 1.74 16.68
N ALA A 159 -19.27 0.75 17.05
CA ALA A 159 -19.09 -0.03 18.26
C ALA A 159 -17.72 -0.71 18.34
N TYR A 160 -17.28 -1.31 17.21
CA TYR A 160 -15.95 -1.91 17.11
C TYR A 160 -14.83 -0.91 17.46
N ASN A 161 -14.87 0.28 16.89
CA ASN A 161 -13.87 1.32 17.14
C ASN A 161 -13.87 1.78 18.60
N ILE A 162 -15.05 1.90 19.23
CA ILE A 162 -15.17 2.25 20.65
C ILE A 162 -14.62 1.13 21.52
N TYR A 163 -14.89 -0.15 21.21
CA TYR A 163 -14.30 -1.28 21.92
C TYR A 163 -12.77 -1.33 21.76
N CYS A 164 -12.22 -0.98 20.61
CA CYS A 164 -10.77 -0.85 20.43
C CYS A 164 -10.20 0.24 21.36
N GLU A 165 -10.82 1.42 21.41
CA GLU A 165 -10.41 2.51 22.30
C GLU A 165 -10.50 2.09 23.78
N LEU A 166 -11.53 1.32 24.15
CA LEU A 166 -11.66 0.79 25.50
C LEU A 166 -10.54 -0.19 25.85
N GLU A 167 -10.19 -1.10 24.95
CA GLU A 167 -9.07 -2.04 25.15
C GLU A 167 -7.73 -1.33 25.28
N ASP A 168 -7.51 -0.24 24.54
CA ASP A 168 -6.30 0.59 24.66
C ASP A 168 -6.21 1.25 26.04
N VAL A 169 -7.34 1.69 26.58
CA VAL A 169 -7.40 2.30 27.93
C VAL A 169 -7.32 1.26 29.02
N GLN A 170 -8.02 0.14 28.86
CA GLN A 170 -8.10 -0.95 29.86
C GLN A 170 -8.18 -2.31 29.19
N PRO A 171 -7.05 -3.00 28.98
CA PRO A 171 -7.03 -4.36 28.45
C PRO A 171 -7.84 -5.33 29.32
N ASN A 172 -8.47 -6.30 28.68
CA ASN A 172 -9.25 -7.38 29.33
C ASN A 172 -10.41 -6.88 30.22
N TYR A 173 -11.05 -5.78 29.83
CA TYR A 173 -12.19 -5.27 30.57
C TYR A 173 -13.45 -6.08 30.25
N LYS A 174 -14.01 -6.77 31.26
CA LYS A 174 -15.23 -7.60 31.14
C LYS A 174 -15.19 -8.52 29.87
N ASP A 175 -16.25 -8.45 29.09
CA ASP A 175 -16.49 -9.22 27.86
C ASP A 175 -16.20 -8.42 26.56
N VAL A 176 -15.41 -7.35 26.66
CA VAL A 176 -15.12 -6.42 25.54
C VAL A 176 -14.50 -7.13 24.34
N SER A 177 -13.57 -8.05 24.58
CA SER A 177 -12.94 -8.80 23.48
C SER A 177 -13.97 -9.56 22.63
N LEU A 178 -14.90 -10.27 23.30
CA LEU A 178 -15.99 -10.98 22.61
C LEU A 178 -16.94 -10.01 21.88
N LYS A 179 -17.30 -8.92 22.55
CA LYS A 179 -18.19 -7.89 21.95
C LYS A 179 -17.55 -7.20 20.74
N LYS A 180 -16.25 -6.97 20.81
CA LYS A 180 -15.49 -6.43 19.69
C LYS A 180 -15.49 -7.37 18.49
N GLU A 181 -15.27 -8.67 18.71
CA GLU A 181 -15.36 -9.68 17.64
C GLU A 181 -16.76 -9.74 17.03
N ASN A 182 -17.81 -9.73 17.84
CA ASN A 182 -19.18 -9.67 17.37
C ASN A 182 -19.45 -8.39 16.56
N ALA A 183 -18.99 -7.24 17.05
CA ALA A 183 -19.12 -5.97 16.34
C ALA A 183 -18.40 -6.01 14.98
N ARG A 184 -17.22 -6.66 14.91
CA ARG A 184 -16.50 -6.89 13.69
C ARG A 184 -17.27 -7.78 12.73
N PHE A 185 -17.78 -8.91 13.21
CA PHE A 185 -18.54 -9.87 12.39
C PHE A 185 -19.77 -9.20 11.77
N TYR A 186 -20.63 -8.58 12.58
CA TYR A 186 -21.85 -7.92 12.10
C TYR A 186 -21.57 -6.65 11.29
N GLY A 187 -20.43 -6.00 11.49
CA GLY A 187 -19.97 -4.86 10.72
C GLY A 187 -19.32 -5.21 9.38
N THR A 188 -19.04 -6.49 9.12
CA THR A 188 -18.40 -6.97 7.88
C THR A 188 -19.41 -7.07 6.74
N ASP A 189 -19.04 -6.62 5.56
CA ASP A 189 -19.76 -6.87 4.31
C ASP A 189 -19.33 -8.23 3.77
N PHE A 190 -20.25 -9.19 3.78
CA PHE A 190 -20.01 -10.50 3.17
C PHE A 190 -20.48 -10.48 1.71
N VAL A 191 -19.60 -10.94 0.83
CA VAL A 191 -19.80 -10.97 -0.62
C VAL A 191 -19.71 -12.42 -1.10
N LEU A 192 -20.74 -12.88 -1.78
CA LEU A 192 -20.73 -14.21 -2.40
C LEU A 192 -20.22 -14.09 -3.83
N ILE A 193 -19.16 -14.84 -4.17
CA ILE A 193 -18.65 -14.95 -5.53
C ILE A 193 -19.18 -16.26 -6.13
N ASP A 194 -19.76 -16.17 -7.31
CA ASP A 194 -20.27 -17.29 -8.06
C ASP A 194 -19.79 -17.21 -9.52
N LEU A 195 -19.57 -18.36 -10.14
CA LEU A 195 -19.18 -18.47 -11.54
C LEU A 195 -20.21 -19.36 -12.24
N LYS A 196 -20.71 -18.91 -13.39
CA LYS A 196 -21.76 -19.60 -14.14
C LYS A 196 -21.38 -19.79 -15.60
N ASN A 197 -21.51 -20.99 -16.07
CA ASN A 197 -21.46 -21.27 -17.49
C ASN A 197 -22.81 -20.90 -18.13
N SER A 198 -22.82 -19.84 -18.90
CA SER A 198 -24.00 -19.40 -19.70
C SER A 198 -23.74 -19.54 -21.20
N THR A 199 -22.71 -20.32 -21.58
CA THR A 199 -22.43 -20.63 -22.98
C THR A 199 -23.34 -21.74 -23.49
N ASN A 200 -23.55 -21.80 -24.83
CA ASN A 200 -24.26 -22.90 -25.47
C ASN A 200 -23.32 -24.08 -25.81
N GLN A 201 -22.07 -24.04 -25.36
CA GLN A 201 -21.10 -25.10 -25.65
C GLN A 201 -21.10 -26.17 -24.58
N ILE A 202 -21.06 -27.41 -25.00
CA ILE A 202 -20.86 -28.57 -24.14
C ILE A 202 -19.36 -28.68 -23.87
N ILE A 203 -18.97 -28.47 -22.62
CA ILE A 203 -17.60 -28.67 -22.16
C ILE A 203 -17.54 -29.90 -21.25
N PRO A 204 -16.42 -30.64 -21.20
CA PRO A 204 -16.27 -31.74 -20.25
C PRO A 204 -16.53 -31.32 -18.82
N ALA A 205 -17.26 -32.17 -18.05
CA ALA A 205 -17.68 -31.84 -16.69
C ALA A 205 -16.50 -31.50 -15.76
N SER A 206 -15.35 -32.14 -15.92
CA SER A 206 -14.14 -31.84 -15.15
C SER A 206 -13.60 -30.45 -15.46
N LEU A 207 -13.58 -30.05 -16.74
CA LEU A 207 -13.15 -28.71 -17.15
C LEU A 207 -14.14 -27.64 -16.67
N GLU A 208 -15.45 -27.93 -16.73
CA GLU A 208 -16.46 -27.02 -16.21
C GLU A 208 -16.29 -26.80 -14.71
N GLN A 209 -16.06 -27.84 -13.93
CA GLN A 209 -15.84 -27.76 -12.50
C GLN A 209 -14.59 -26.89 -12.18
N GLU A 210 -13.52 -27.05 -12.92
CA GLU A 210 -12.32 -26.23 -12.75
C GLU A 210 -12.55 -24.78 -13.15
N LEU A 211 -13.22 -24.52 -14.28
CA LEU A 211 -13.56 -23.17 -14.72
C LEU A 211 -14.47 -22.44 -13.72
N LEU A 212 -15.41 -23.14 -13.08
CA LEU A 212 -16.34 -22.56 -12.12
C LEU A 212 -15.78 -22.49 -10.68
N SER A 213 -14.55 -22.93 -10.46
CA SER A 213 -13.86 -22.78 -9.18
C SER A 213 -13.04 -21.51 -9.13
N ILE A 214 -13.06 -20.78 -8.02
CA ILE A 214 -12.22 -19.59 -7.79
C ILE A 214 -11.70 -19.57 -6.37
N ASN A 215 -10.44 -19.22 -6.21
CA ASN A 215 -9.83 -19.02 -4.91
C ASN A 215 -9.96 -17.52 -4.52
N THR A 216 -10.54 -17.26 -3.34
CA THR A 216 -10.72 -15.89 -2.80
C THR A 216 -9.51 -15.33 -2.08
N TYR A 217 -8.42 -16.08 -1.98
CA TYR A 217 -7.20 -15.62 -1.28
C TYR A 217 -6.72 -14.26 -1.79
N GLY A 218 -6.51 -13.33 -0.84
CA GLY A 218 -6.05 -11.99 -1.11
C GLY A 218 -7.13 -11.00 -1.62
N LEU A 219 -8.42 -11.38 -1.56
CA LEU A 219 -9.55 -10.47 -1.82
C LEU A 219 -10.04 -9.78 -0.56
N ASP A 220 -9.97 -10.45 0.59
CA ASP A 220 -10.51 -9.94 1.84
C ASP A 220 -9.87 -8.61 2.24
N LYS A 221 -10.73 -7.67 2.64
CA LYS A 221 -10.39 -6.39 3.26
C LYS A 221 -10.83 -6.41 4.72
N PHE A 222 -10.43 -5.40 5.50
CA PHE A 222 -10.79 -5.36 6.92
C PHE A 222 -12.30 -5.45 7.17
N TRP A 223 -13.11 -4.80 6.34
CA TRP A 223 -14.57 -4.78 6.46
C TRP A 223 -15.30 -5.54 5.35
N THR A 224 -14.60 -6.36 4.55
CA THR A 224 -15.21 -7.11 3.45
C THR A 224 -14.59 -8.50 3.40
N GLN A 225 -15.44 -9.54 3.37
CA GLN A 225 -15.02 -10.93 3.20
C GLN A 225 -15.71 -11.55 2.01
N TYR A 226 -14.98 -12.36 1.25
CA TYR A 226 -15.46 -13.00 0.03
C TYR A 226 -15.55 -14.50 0.20
N HIS A 227 -16.73 -15.06 -0.07
CA HIS A 227 -17.00 -16.49 -0.01
C HIS A 227 -17.40 -17.02 -1.38
N THR A 228 -17.03 -18.27 -1.67
CA THR A 228 -17.46 -19.00 -2.88
C THR A 228 -18.54 -20.03 -2.58
N GLN A 229 -18.76 -20.32 -1.31
CA GLN A 229 -19.84 -21.19 -0.84
C GLN A 229 -20.73 -20.39 0.09
N GLN A 230 -22.04 -20.50 -0.15
CA GLN A 230 -23.03 -19.81 0.67
C GLN A 230 -23.12 -20.48 2.05
N ASP A 231 -22.95 -19.70 3.11
CA ASP A 231 -23.22 -20.09 4.49
C ASP A 231 -24.58 -19.52 4.90
N SER A 232 -25.48 -20.38 5.36
CA SER A 232 -26.84 -20.00 5.80
C SER A 232 -26.84 -19.10 7.05
N ALA A 233 -25.77 -19.12 7.85
CA ALA A 233 -25.61 -18.29 9.03
C ALA A 233 -25.14 -16.84 8.70
N ILE A 234 -24.76 -16.58 7.45
CA ILE A 234 -24.20 -15.31 7.02
C ILE A 234 -25.21 -14.54 6.16
N ASP A 235 -25.40 -13.27 6.51
CA ASP A 235 -26.24 -12.34 5.74
C ASP A 235 -25.40 -11.65 4.65
N TYR A 236 -25.42 -12.22 3.44
CA TYR A 236 -24.70 -11.67 2.29
C TYR A 236 -25.36 -10.39 1.79
N MET A 237 -24.58 -9.30 1.70
CA MET A 237 -25.03 -8.02 1.17
C MET A 237 -24.96 -7.99 -0.36
N TYR A 238 -23.87 -8.49 -0.91
CA TYR A 238 -23.58 -8.45 -2.33
C TYR A 238 -23.24 -9.83 -2.88
N GLY A 239 -23.61 -10.04 -4.15
CA GLY A 239 -23.14 -11.13 -4.96
C GLY A 239 -22.31 -10.62 -6.13
N VAL A 240 -21.26 -11.32 -6.49
CA VAL A 240 -20.46 -11.08 -7.69
C VAL A 240 -20.48 -12.33 -8.51
N THR A 241 -21.17 -12.31 -9.65
CA THR A 241 -21.29 -13.50 -10.52
C THR A 241 -20.52 -13.25 -11.83
N LEU A 242 -19.62 -14.16 -12.16
CA LEU A 242 -18.98 -14.21 -13.47
C LEU A 242 -19.76 -15.15 -14.38
N HIS A 243 -20.39 -14.60 -15.42
CA HIS A 243 -21.10 -15.37 -16.42
C HIS A 243 -20.21 -15.58 -17.66
N PHE A 244 -19.76 -16.80 -17.92
CA PHE A 244 -19.15 -17.16 -19.21
C PHE A 244 -20.22 -17.11 -20.31
N LYS A 245 -20.02 -16.28 -21.32
CA LYS A 245 -21.00 -16.02 -22.40
C LYS A 245 -20.67 -16.71 -23.69
N GLU A 246 -19.41 -16.70 -24.06
CA GLU A 246 -18.95 -17.26 -25.34
C GLU A 246 -17.52 -17.81 -25.19
N ILE A 247 -17.31 -18.98 -25.78
CA ILE A 247 -15.99 -19.61 -25.90
C ILE A 247 -15.75 -19.85 -27.39
N THR A 248 -14.68 -19.26 -27.92
CA THR A 248 -14.31 -19.42 -29.34
C THR A 248 -12.91 -20.01 -29.42
N ILE A 249 -12.73 -21.07 -30.20
CA ILE A 249 -11.45 -21.71 -30.42
C ILE A 249 -11.13 -21.61 -31.91
N ALA A 250 -10.01 -20.96 -32.25
CA ALA A 250 -9.56 -20.90 -33.62
C ALA A 250 -8.92 -22.24 -34.04
N PRO A 251 -9.04 -22.63 -35.33
CA PRO A 251 -8.38 -23.81 -35.81
C PRO A 251 -6.84 -23.67 -35.76
N GLU A 252 -6.18 -24.80 -35.72
CA GLU A 252 -4.72 -24.89 -35.81
C GLU A 252 -4.24 -24.34 -37.15
N LYS A 253 -3.22 -23.49 -37.15
CA LYS A 253 -2.65 -22.89 -38.33
C LYS A 253 -1.16 -23.13 -38.41
N LEU A 254 -0.70 -23.50 -39.61
CA LEU A 254 0.70 -23.54 -39.97
C LEU A 254 0.91 -22.51 -41.06
N ASN A 255 1.76 -21.52 -40.82
CA ASN A 255 2.12 -20.52 -41.80
C ASN A 255 3.59 -20.70 -42.15
N GLU A 256 3.86 -20.96 -43.43
CA GLU A 256 5.21 -21.19 -43.97
C GLU A 256 5.68 -20.00 -44.81
N ILE A 257 6.82 -19.41 -44.44
CA ILE A 257 7.42 -18.31 -45.14
C ILE A 257 8.82 -18.73 -45.56
N GLN A 258 9.06 -18.74 -46.89
CA GLN A 258 10.37 -19.03 -47.47
C GLN A 258 11.12 -17.74 -47.77
N GLN A 259 12.36 -17.63 -47.25
CA GLN A 259 13.22 -16.48 -47.49
C GLN A 259 14.60 -16.92 -47.98
N ARG A 260 15.14 -16.19 -48.94
CA ARG A 260 16.53 -16.37 -49.37
C ARG A 260 17.44 -15.47 -48.56
N ARG A 261 18.49 -16.06 -48.01
CA ARG A 261 19.60 -15.35 -47.34
C ARG A 261 20.81 -15.36 -48.26
N SER A 262 21.52 -14.26 -48.36
CA SER A 262 22.75 -14.14 -49.10
C SER A 262 23.76 -13.35 -48.29
N LYS A 263 25.00 -13.81 -48.27
CA LYS A 263 26.09 -13.17 -47.56
C LYS A 263 27.38 -13.25 -48.35
N ARG A 264 28.09 -12.14 -48.46
CA ARG A 264 29.42 -12.10 -49.01
C ARG A 264 30.43 -12.42 -47.89
N ILE A 265 31.24 -13.47 -48.11
CA ILE A 265 32.29 -13.90 -47.14
C ILE A 265 33.63 -13.83 -47.82
N LYS A 266 34.67 -13.64 -47.02
CA LYS A 266 36.05 -13.76 -47.49
C LYS A 266 36.39 -15.25 -47.74
N ASP A 267 36.82 -15.59 -48.91
CA ASP A 267 37.15 -16.93 -49.35
C ASP A 267 38.63 -16.99 -49.79
N GLY A 268 39.51 -16.65 -48.84
CA GLY A 268 40.94 -16.63 -49.08
C GLY A 268 41.41 -15.36 -49.78
N TRP A 269 42.35 -15.52 -50.65
CA TRP A 269 42.98 -14.46 -51.41
C TRP A 269 43.32 -14.96 -52.79
N GLU A 270 43.55 -14.06 -53.75
CA GLU A 270 44.06 -14.34 -55.10
C GLU A 270 45.23 -13.41 -55.45
N TYR A 271 46.13 -13.88 -56.30
CA TYR A 271 47.22 -13.02 -56.72
C TYR A 271 46.68 -11.88 -57.60
N VAL A 272 47.32 -10.73 -57.51
CA VAL A 272 47.12 -9.62 -58.42
C VAL A 272 48.11 -9.85 -59.57
N TYR A 273 47.64 -9.79 -60.80
CA TYR A 273 48.49 -9.96 -62.00
C TYR A 273 48.75 -8.60 -62.66
N ASP A 274 49.97 -8.43 -63.17
CA ASP A 274 50.34 -7.27 -64.00
C ASP A 274 49.75 -7.39 -65.44
N SER A 275 50.02 -6.38 -66.30
CA SER A 275 49.55 -6.35 -67.72
C SER A 275 50.13 -7.46 -68.58
N ASN A 276 51.19 -8.11 -68.15
CA ASN A 276 51.89 -9.21 -68.86
C ASN A 276 51.47 -10.59 -68.37
N GLY A 277 50.56 -10.66 -67.38
CA GLY A 277 50.07 -11.93 -66.78
C GLY A 277 50.99 -12.52 -65.69
N ASN A 278 52.02 -11.79 -65.22
CA ASN A 278 52.84 -12.21 -64.09
C ASN A 278 52.28 -11.74 -62.76
N VAL A 279 52.61 -12.44 -61.69
CA VAL A 279 52.19 -12.00 -60.33
C VAL A 279 52.83 -10.65 -60.04
N ALA A 280 52.00 -9.64 -59.76
CA ALA A 280 52.44 -8.33 -59.40
C ALA A 280 53.17 -8.34 -58.04
N LYS A 281 54.27 -7.56 -57.95
CA LYS A 281 55.08 -7.47 -56.69
C LYS A 281 55.04 -6.06 -56.14
N ASP A 282 55.14 -5.97 -54.82
CA ASP A 282 55.26 -4.70 -54.10
C ASP A 282 56.69 -4.11 -54.24
N SER A 283 56.92 -2.92 -53.67
CA SER A 283 58.23 -2.25 -53.72
C SER A 283 59.37 -3.03 -53.01
N LEU A 284 59.02 -4.04 -52.25
CA LEU A 284 59.96 -4.93 -51.53
C LEU A 284 60.12 -6.31 -52.18
N GLY A 285 59.47 -6.52 -53.33
CA GLY A 285 59.54 -7.77 -54.13
C GLY A 285 58.57 -8.88 -53.66
N ASN A 286 57.62 -8.60 -52.70
CA ASN A 286 56.64 -9.60 -52.23
C ASN A 286 55.44 -9.64 -53.20
N ASP A 287 54.82 -10.80 -53.35
CA ASP A 287 53.66 -11.03 -54.18
C ASP A 287 52.43 -10.27 -53.62
N ILE A 288 51.79 -9.44 -54.44
CA ILE A 288 50.58 -8.72 -54.07
C ILE A 288 49.38 -9.65 -54.12
N LYS A 289 48.69 -9.76 -53.02
CA LYS A 289 47.46 -10.56 -52.88
C LYS A 289 46.29 -9.65 -52.59
N LYS A 290 45.14 -9.93 -53.18
CA LYS A 290 43.88 -9.26 -52.86
C LYS A 290 42.89 -10.27 -52.27
N ASP A 291 42.05 -9.79 -51.36
CA ASP A 291 41.02 -10.62 -50.76
C ASP A 291 40.02 -11.12 -51.80
N LYS A 292 39.83 -12.43 -51.83
CA LYS A 292 38.82 -13.09 -52.64
C LYS A 292 37.53 -13.22 -51.83
N TYR A 293 36.42 -12.88 -52.45
CA TYR A 293 35.10 -12.94 -51.83
C TYR A 293 34.19 -13.90 -52.58
N LEU A 294 33.44 -14.68 -51.83
CA LEU A 294 32.42 -15.58 -52.32
C LEU A 294 31.06 -15.15 -51.79
N THR A 295 30.05 -15.10 -52.65
CA THR A 295 28.66 -14.90 -52.22
C THR A 295 28.03 -16.26 -51.97
N ILE A 296 27.75 -16.54 -50.72
CA ILE A 296 27.07 -17.76 -50.27
C ILE A 296 25.59 -17.48 -50.10
N SER A 297 24.74 -18.49 -50.24
CA SER A 297 23.30 -18.36 -50.05
C SER A 297 22.70 -19.56 -49.35
N ALA A 298 21.60 -19.30 -48.65
CA ALA A 298 20.74 -20.33 -48.06
C ALA A 298 19.26 -19.95 -48.26
N ARG A 299 18.42 -20.94 -48.38
CA ARG A 299 16.96 -20.80 -48.29
C ARG A 299 16.53 -21.17 -46.88
N VAL A 300 15.82 -20.29 -46.21
CA VAL A 300 15.27 -20.53 -44.90
C VAL A 300 13.76 -20.59 -45.01
N MET A 301 13.19 -21.67 -44.53
CA MET A 301 11.75 -21.85 -44.40
C MET A 301 11.38 -21.68 -42.91
N MET A 302 10.74 -20.58 -42.59
CA MET A 302 10.20 -20.31 -41.25
C MET A 302 8.77 -20.84 -41.21
N ILE A 303 8.47 -21.59 -40.18
CA ILE A 303 7.17 -22.20 -39.93
C ILE A 303 6.65 -21.67 -38.63
N THR A 304 5.50 -21.00 -38.66
CA THR A 304 4.80 -20.52 -37.49
C THR A 304 3.58 -21.39 -37.25
N GLN A 305 3.56 -22.05 -36.09
CA GLN A 305 2.38 -22.73 -35.56
C GLN A 305 1.59 -21.72 -34.71
N SER A 306 0.29 -21.61 -34.93
CA SER A 306 -0.55 -20.76 -34.11
C SER A 306 -1.93 -21.37 -33.89
N LYS A 307 -2.45 -21.22 -32.63
CA LYS A 307 -3.80 -21.59 -32.24
C LYS A 307 -4.24 -20.59 -31.17
N SER A 308 -5.49 -20.18 -31.16
CA SER A 308 -5.99 -19.25 -30.14
C SER A 308 -7.34 -19.68 -29.60
N ALA A 309 -7.58 -19.37 -28.34
CA ALA A 309 -8.89 -19.45 -27.71
C ALA A 309 -9.26 -18.09 -27.14
N ALA A 310 -10.52 -17.73 -27.25
CA ALA A 310 -11.08 -16.52 -26.66
C ALA A 310 -12.28 -16.88 -25.81
N VAL A 311 -12.39 -16.28 -24.62
CA VAL A 311 -13.54 -16.42 -23.74
C VAL A 311 -14.07 -15.04 -23.41
N GLN A 312 -15.35 -14.83 -23.66
CA GLN A 312 -16.06 -13.61 -23.28
C GLN A 312 -16.93 -13.90 -22.06
N ALA A 313 -16.96 -12.99 -21.13
CA ALA A 313 -17.74 -13.12 -19.90
C ALA A 313 -18.27 -11.76 -19.42
N GLU A 314 -19.18 -11.78 -18.48
CA GLU A 314 -19.72 -10.60 -17.80
C GLU A 314 -19.61 -10.77 -16.30
N VAL A 315 -19.12 -9.77 -15.61
CA VAL A 315 -19.16 -9.66 -14.15
C VAL A 315 -20.40 -8.88 -13.75
N VAL A 316 -21.29 -9.51 -13.01
CA VAL A 316 -22.53 -8.92 -12.54
C VAL A 316 -22.48 -8.75 -11.03
N TYR A 317 -22.63 -7.51 -10.57
CA TYR A 317 -22.73 -7.16 -9.15
C TYR A 317 -24.21 -7.07 -8.78
N THR A 318 -24.62 -7.79 -7.76
CA THR A 318 -26.01 -7.84 -7.30
C THR A 318 -26.09 -7.44 -5.83
N ASN A 319 -27.02 -6.56 -5.48
CA ASN A 319 -27.42 -6.38 -4.09
C ASN A 319 -28.38 -7.53 -3.71
N MET A 320 -27.91 -8.46 -2.90
CA MET A 320 -28.64 -9.67 -2.56
C MET A 320 -29.88 -9.41 -1.68
N LYS A 321 -29.85 -8.35 -0.85
CA LYS A 321 -30.99 -7.97 -0.02
C LYS A 321 -32.16 -7.41 -0.82
N LYS A 322 -31.85 -6.61 -1.86
CA LYS A 322 -32.84 -5.98 -2.74
C LYS A 322 -33.14 -6.82 -3.98
N ASN A 323 -32.34 -7.85 -4.21
CA ASN A 323 -32.35 -8.65 -5.44
C ASN A 323 -32.28 -7.80 -6.70
N THR A 324 -31.39 -6.78 -6.69
CA THR A 324 -31.21 -5.85 -7.80
C THR A 324 -29.79 -5.86 -8.31
N GLU A 325 -29.63 -5.82 -9.62
CA GLU A 325 -28.33 -5.62 -10.25
C GLU A 325 -27.82 -4.21 -9.94
N VAL A 326 -26.57 -4.13 -9.48
CA VAL A 326 -25.91 -2.86 -9.13
C VAL A 326 -25.02 -2.41 -10.27
N ASN A 327 -24.29 -3.34 -10.89
CA ASN A 327 -23.35 -3.06 -11.96
C ASN A 327 -23.11 -4.30 -12.83
N ARG A 328 -22.72 -4.07 -14.11
CA ARG A 328 -22.39 -5.10 -15.08
C ARG A 328 -21.19 -4.67 -15.90
N LEU A 329 -20.17 -5.50 -15.92
CA LEU A 329 -18.90 -5.20 -16.60
C LEU A 329 -18.55 -6.36 -17.56
N PRO A 330 -18.43 -6.12 -18.87
CA PRO A 330 -17.93 -7.12 -19.80
C PRO A 330 -16.42 -7.31 -19.58
N ILE A 331 -15.97 -8.56 -19.62
CA ILE A 331 -14.57 -8.93 -19.62
C ILE A 331 -14.31 -10.01 -20.67
N ALA A 332 -13.10 -10.03 -21.20
CA ALA A 332 -12.69 -11.03 -22.16
C ALA A 332 -11.22 -11.41 -21.95
N SER A 333 -10.88 -12.62 -22.33
CA SER A 333 -9.51 -13.09 -22.37
C SER A 333 -9.24 -13.82 -23.68
N VAL A 334 -8.02 -13.74 -24.16
CA VAL A 334 -7.53 -14.47 -25.35
C VAL A 334 -6.21 -15.12 -24.98
N PHE A 335 -6.14 -16.41 -25.14
CA PHE A 335 -4.90 -17.17 -25.06
C PHE A 335 -4.43 -17.52 -26.46
N VAL A 336 -3.15 -17.27 -26.75
CA VAL A 336 -2.53 -17.57 -28.05
C VAL A 336 -1.34 -18.50 -27.83
N PHE A 337 -1.45 -19.69 -28.39
CA PHE A 337 -0.29 -20.56 -28.55
C PHE A 337 0.42 -20.18 -29.84
N GLU A 338 1.71 -19.90 -29.77
CA GLU A 338 2.58 -19.61 -30.92
C GLU A 338 3.92 -20.30 -30.75
N ASN A 339 4.36 -21.04 -31.78
CA ASN A 339 5.68 -21.63 -31.87
C ASN A 339 6.28 -21.34 -33.26
N VAL A 340 7.51 -20.86 -33.29
CA VAL A 340 8.23 -20.56 -34.53
C VAL A 340 9.49 -21.40 -34.59
N PHE A 341 9.61 -22.19 -35.65
CA PHE A 341 10.79 -22.97 -35.94
C PHE A 341 11.20 -22.81 -37.42
N ALA A 342 12.41 -23.20 -37.77
CA ALA A 342 12.89 -23.06 -39.12
C ALA A 342 13.61 -24.33 -39.62
N LYS A 343 13.61 -24.47 -40.95
CA LYS A 343 14.45 -25.40 -41.68
C LYS A 343 15.24 -24.61 -42.71
N TYR A 344 16.39 -25.11 -43.14
CA TYR A 344 17.18 -24.45 -44.16
C TYR A 344 17.81 -25.44 -45.12
N THR A 345 18.13 -24.94 -46.30
CA THR A 345 18.97 -25.61 -47.33
C THR A 345 20.00 -24.62 -47.83
N GLY A 346 21.22 -25.09 -48.12
CA GLY A 346 22.33 -24.22 -48.58
C GLY A 346 23.38 -23.97 -47.49
N ASP A 347 24.13 -22.87 -47.63
CA ASP A 347 25.28 -22.62 -46.74
C ASP A 347 24.85 -21.98 -45.40
N LYS A 348 25.12 -22.69 -44.29
CA LYS A 348 24.81 -22.25 -42.92
C LYS A 348 25.42 -20.90 -42.55
N ARG A 349 26.53 -20.49 -43.16
CA ARG A 349 27.21 -19.21 -42.93
C ARG A 349 26.41 -18.01 -43.46
N ALA A 350 25.45 -18.23 -44.35
CA ALA A 350 24.58 -17.20 -44.90
C ALA A 350 23.40 -16.85 -43.92
N LEU A 351 23.12 -17.70 -42.92
CA LEU A 351 22.02 -17.53 -41.99
C LEU A 351 22.26 -16.38 -41.03
N THR A 352 21.20 -15.64 -40.72
CA THR A 352 21.20 -14.62 -39.67
C THR A 352 21.22 -15.23 -38.25
N THR A 353 21.47 -14.41 -37.22
CA THR A 353 21.42 -14.85 -35.84
C THR A 353 20.00 -15.31 -35.48
N GLN A 354 18.98 -14.64 -35.99
CA GLN A 354 17.57 -14.99 -35.78
C GLN A 354 17.21 -16.33 -36.44
N ASP A 355 17.63 -16.55 -37.68
CA ASP A 355 17.43 -17.84 -38.37
C ASP A 355 18.04 -18.98 -37.54
N LYS A 356 19.27 -18.80 -37.05
CA LYS A 356 19.97 -19.80 -36.20
C LYS A 356 19.27 -20.09 -34.90
N ARG A 357 18.56 -19.12 -34.32
CA ARG A 357 17.73 -19.29 -33.12
C ARG A 357 16.51 -20.16 -33.43
N PHE A 358 15.78 -19.84 -34.51
CA PHE A 358 14.62 -20.64 -34.91
C PHE A 358 14.95 -22.06 -35.38
N LEU A 359 16.18 -22.31 -35.82
CA LEU A 359 16.66 -23.65 -36.13
C LEU A 359 16.90 -24.54 -34.91
N GLN A 360 16.90 -23.96 -33.73
CA GLN A 360 17.00 -24.71 -32.46
C GLN A 360 15.63 -25.16 -31.91
N HIS A 361 14.54 -24.61 -32.48
CA HIS A 361 13.18 -24.99 -32.16
C HIS A 361 12.69 -26.06 -33.15
N ASN A 362 11.77 -26.88 -32.68
CA ASN A 362 11.12 -27.92 -33.45
C ASN A 362 9.60 -27.73 -33.44
N PHE A 363 8.92 -28.53 -34.26
CA PHE A 363 7.48 -28.69 -34.16
C PHE A 363 7.10 -29.16 -32.73
N ILE A 364 6.10 -28.55 -32.17
CA ILE A 364 5.50 -28.88 -30.87
C ILE A 364 4.04 -29.24 -31.13
N ASP A 365 3.53 -30.30 -30.51
CA ASP A 365 2.12 -30.63 -30.62
C ASP A 365 1.24 -29.48 -30.14
N PHE A 366 0.16 -29.20 -30.88
CA PHE A 366 -0.75 -28.15 -30.49
C PHE A 366 -1.44 -28.49 -29.17
N PRO A 367 -1.64 -27.50 -28.26
CA PRO A 367 -2.44 -27.71 -27.07
C PRO A 367 -3.87 -28.19 -27.44
N SER A 368 -4.44 -29.05 -26.58
CA SER A 368 -5.84 -29.46 -26.76
C SER A 368 -6.79 -28.27 -26.62
N ASN A 369 -7.99 -28.41 -27.13
CA ASN A 369 -9.02 -27.38 -26.98
C ASN A 369 -9.34 -27.12 -25.51
N GLU A 370 -9.40 -28.18 -24.70
CA GLU A 370 -9.64 -28.13 -23.25
C GLU A 370 -8.55 -27.33 -22.56
N GLN A 371 -7.27 -27.58 -22.88
CA GLN A 371 -6.14 -26.83 -22.32
C GLN A 371 -6.22 -25.35 -22.67
N MET A 372 -6.52 -25.03 -23.92
CA MET A 372 -6.66 -23.64 -24.38
C MET A 372 -7.78 -22.89 -23.66
N VAL A 373 -8.92 -23.56 -23.46
CA VAL A 373 -10.06 -22.97 -22.71
C VAL A 373 -9.74 -22.83 -21.24
N TYR A 374 -9.07 -23.80 -20.62
CA TYR A 374 -8.61 -23.73 -19.24
C TYR A 374 -7.70 -22.53 -19.01
N ASP A 375 -6.64 -22.38 -19.79
CA ASP A 375 -5.69 -21.28 -19.67
C ASP A 375 -6.36 -19.91 -19.86
N THR A 376 -7.30 -19.81 -20.81
CA THR A 376 -8.08 -18.58 -21.01
C THR A 376 -9.00 -18.28 -19.83
N GLY A 377 -9.61 -19.31 -19.23
CA GLY A 377 -10.45 -19.19 -18.05
C GLY A 377 -9.69 -18.74 -16.80
N GLU A 378 -8.49 -19.25 -16.60
CA GLU A 378 -7.61 -18.83 -15.49
C GLU A 378 -7.21 -17.35 -15.61
N ASP A 379 -6.91 -16.86 -16.82
CA ASP A 379 -6.66 -15.42 -17.02
C ASP A 379 -7.92 -14.59 -16.72
N LEU A 380 -9.10 -15.05 -17.12
CA LEU A 380 -10.36 -14.37 -16.77
C LEU A 380 -10.60 -14.31 -15.25
N LYS A 381 -10.34 -15.41 -14.52
CA LYS A 381 -10.47 -15.43 -13.05
C LYS A 381 -9.46 -14.45 -12.40
N SER A 382 -8.27 -14.35 -12.95
CA SER A 382 -7.27 -13.37 -12.49
C SER A 382 -7.74 -11.93 -12.70
N ARG A 383 -8.30 -11.62 -13.86
CA ARG A 383 -8.91 -10.30 -14.17
C ARG A 383 -10.12 -10.01 -13.29
N LEU A 384 -10.96 -11.00 -13.00
CA LEU A 384 -12.06 -10.88 -12.06
C LEU A 384 -11.55 -10.45 -10.67
N LYS A 385 -10.49 -11.10 -10.17
CA LYS A 385 -9.87 -10.72 -8.89
C LYS A 385 -9.36 -9.28 -8.90
N GLU A 386 -8.74 -8.82 -9.98
CA GLU A 386 -8.30 -7.43 -10.11
C GLU A 386 -9.48 -6.45 -10.11
N ILE A 387 -10.56 -6.78 -10.82
CA ILE A 387 -11.78 -5.98 -10.83
C ILE A 387 -12.36 -5.87 -9.41
N ILE A 388 -12.45 -6.98 -8.69
CA ILE A 388 -12.96 -7.00 -7.30
C ILE A 388 -12.07 -6.18 -6.37
N LYS A 389 -10.75 -6.25 -6.52
CA LYS A 389 -9.81 -5.46 -5.70
C LYS A 389 -9.93 -3.95 -5.92
N ASN A 390 -10.17 -3.55 -7.16
CA ASN A 390 -10.19 -2.16 -7.57
C ASN A 390 -11.58 -1.49 -7.44
N ASN A 391 -12.64 -2.27 -7.30
CA ASN A 391 -13.98 -1.76 -7.07
C ASN A 391 -14.33 -1.92 -5.59
N ASP A 392 -14.53 -0.78 -4.90
CA ASP A 392 -15.15 -0.77 -3.58
C ASP A 392 -16.67 -0.90 -3.75
N LEU A 393 -17.24 -1.92 -3.11
CA LEU A 393 -18.69 -2.20 -3.07
C LEU A 393 -19.40 -1.28 -2.06
#